data_c6ee796931816e08178bca0af387b951
#
_entry.id   c6ee796931816e08178bca0af387b951
#
_cell.length_a   1.000
_cell.length_b   1.000
_cell.length_c   1.000
_cell.angle_alpha   90.00
_cell.angle_beta   90.00
_cell.angle_gamma   90.00
#
_symmetry.space_group_name_H-M   'P 1'
#
loop_
_entity.id
_entity.type
_entity.pdbx_description
1 polymer ?
#
loop_
_entity_poly.entity_id
_entity_poly.type
_entity_poly.pdbx_seq_one_letter_code
_entity_poly.pdbx_strand_id
1 'polypeptide(L)'
;TLWNRVGEVLGVAPEKRGAVQHAVTSLREITRDDAYVNVLRGTISAFAAAIGQAETITVLPLDTAIGLPDVLTRRIARNTQVVLAEESNIGRVNDPAGGAWFVESMTKQLCEKAWELFGQLDEKGMAAAIADGTVAAQLKEINEARAKLLATRKLPLTGVSMFPNHLEKALVRAPRPKAPKLGGIPFVRDSQIFEDLRDRSKAAEKTPTVLLACLGTRRDFGGREGFTSNLYHVGGINTVIAEGTNPEVFVKAMQEAGTDIAVLCSSAKVYAAHGLAVAKALKEAGAQEVRLAGQLKELGGDEAEVSAVIDGNVFDGMNVVELLTSTLDKLEA
;
A
#
# COMPACT_ATOMS: atom_id res chain seq x y z
N THR A 1 28.82 -11.34 -5.07
CA THR A 1 28.95 -12.22 -6.26
C THR A 1 29.30 -11.40 -7.51
N LEU A 2 28.46 -10.50 -8.02
CA LEU A 2 28.71 -9.72 -9.26
C LEU A 2 29.96 -8.85 -9.17
N TRP A 3 30.15 -8.13 -8.08
CA TRP A 3 31.33 -7.28 -7.88
C TRP A 3 32.65 -8.08 -7.94
N ASN A 4 32.65 -9.25 -7.32
CA ASN A 4 33.79 -10.14 -7.38
C ASN A 4 34.07 -10.61 -8.82
N ARG A 5 33.01 -10.89 -9.62
CA ARG A 5 33.13 -11.25 -11.02
C ARG A 5 33.71 -10.11 -11.88
N VAL A 6 33.27 -8.89 -11.64
CA VAL A 6 33.87 -7.68 -12.29
C VAL A 6 35.35 -7.58 -11.99
N GLY A 7 35.74 -7.71 -10.71
CA GLY A 7 37.14 -7.70 -10.31
C GLY A 7 37.96 -8.80 -10.94
N GLU A 8 37.39 -10.00 -11.12
CA GLU A 8 38.04 -11.11 -11.80
C GLU A 8 38.30 -10.79 -13.28
N VAL A 9 37.30 -10.29 -13.99
CA VAL A 9 37.43 -9.92 -15.41
C VAL A 9 38.46 -8.80 -15.62
N LEU A 10 38.54 -7.87 -14.67
CA LEU A 10 39.53 -6.79 -14.68
C LEU A 10 40.92 -7.18 -14.19
N GLY A 11 41.14 -8.46 -13.83
CA GLY A 11 42.44 -8.96 -13.37
C GLY A 11 42.81 -8.49 -11.97
N VAL A 12 41.87 -8.02 -11.16
CA VAL A 12 42.10 -7.64 -9.76
C VAL A 12 42.45 -8.88 -8.94
N ALA A 13 43.46 -8.81 -8.12
CA ALA A 13 43.89 -9.91 -7.25
C ALA A 13 42.75 -10.31 -6.26
N PRO A 14 42.49 -11.62 -6.01
CA PRO A 14 41.35 -12.09 -5.23
C PRO A 14 41.17 -11.39 -3.88
N GLU A 15 42.26 -11.13 -3.15
CA GLU A 15 42.25 -10.47 -1.85
C GLU A 15 41.84 -8.99 -1.90
N LYS A 16 41.78 -8.38 -3.09
CA LYS A 16 41.38 -6.98 -3.32
C LYS A 16 39.98 -6.84 -3.96
N ARG A 17 39.28 -7.96 -4.20
CA ARG A 17 37.95 -7.95 -4.86
C ARG A 17 36.80 -7.68 -3.89
N GLY A 18 37.04 -7.64 -2.58
CA GLY A 18 36.02 -7.35 -1.59
C GLY A 18 35.44 -5.95 -1.77
N ALA A 19 34.12 -5.83 -1.54
CA ALA A 19 33.44 -4.54 -1.48
C ALA A 19 32.98 -4.30 -0.05
N VAL A 20 33.31 -3.14 0.51
CA VAL A 20 32.69 -2.68 1.77
C VAL A 20 31.24 -2.28 1.46
N GLN A 21 30.29 -2.95 2.08
CA GLN A 21 28.86 -2.74 1.84
C GLN A 21 28.22 -2.01 3.01
N HIS A 22 27.60 -0.88 2.72
CA HIS A 22 26.77 -0.14 3.65
C HIS A 22 25.31 -0.29 3.21
N ALA A 23 24.50 -0.96 4.02
CA ALA A 23 23.06 -1.09 3.80
C ALA A 23 22.30 0.00 4.57
N VAL A 24 21.32 0.59 3.93
CA VAL A 24 20.37 1.52 4.55
C VAL A 24 18.96 0.97 4.34
N THR A 25 18.13 0.90 5.40
CA THR A 25 16.75 0.48 5.26
C THR A 25 16.00 1.38 4.28
N SER A 26 15.11 0.81 3.47
CA SER A 26 14.52 1.52 2.35
C SER A 26 13.53 2.61 2.78
N LEU A 27 13.73 3.84 2.31
CA LEU A 27 12.75 4.92 2.47
C LEU A 27 11.43 4.60 1.73
N ARG A 28 11.46 3.77 0.68
CA ARG A 28 10.26 3.34 -0.05
C ARG A 28 9.24 2.64 0.84
N GLU A 29 9.69 1.88 1.82
CA GLU A 29 8.85 1.10 2.73
C GLU A 29 8.31 1.89 3.93
N ILE A 30 8.94 3.04 4.25
CA ILE A 30 8.56 3.87 5.39
C ILE A 30 7.24 4.58 5.11
N THR A 31 6.28 4.40 6.02
CA THR A 31 4.97 5.04 5.95
C THR A 31 4.89 6.23 6.90
N ARG A 32 4.09 7.24 6.53
CA ARG A 32 3.72 8.35 7.40
C ARG A 32 2.64 7.93 8.38
N ASP A 33 1.61 7.28 7.86
CA ASP A 33 0.48 6.79 8.64
C ASP A 33 0.82 5.42 9.22
N ASP A 34 0.33 5.14 10.44
CA ASP A 34 0.69 3.99 11.26
C ASP A 34 2.21 3.78 11.37
N ALA A 35 2.89 4.87 11.73
CA ALA A 35 4.35 4.95 11.73
C ALA A 35 5.02 3.92 12.65
N TYR A 36 4.34 3.41 13.68
CA TYR A 36 4.91 2.40 14.57
C TYR A 36 5.15 1.06 13.87
N VAL A 37 4.39 0.74 12.82
CA VAL A 37 4.64 -0.45 11.98
C VAL A 37 5.99 -0.36 11.25
N ASN A 38 6.55 0.84 11.06
CA ASN A 38 7.89 1.02 10.50
C ASN A 38 8.99 0.38 11.37
N VAL A 39 8.76 0.15 12.67
CA VAL A 39 9.70 -0.60 13.51
C VAL A 39 9.85 -2.02 12.99
N LEU A 40 8.75 -2.68 12.64
CA LEU A 40 8.77 -4.03 12.07
C LEU A 40 9.45 -4.03 10.70
N ARG A 41 9.11 -3.09 9.82
CA ARG A 41 9.75 -2.95 8.49
C ARG A 41 11.25 -2.75 8.62
N GLY A 42 11.68 -1.80 9.46
CA GLY A 42 13.09 -1.53 9.73
C GLY A 42 13.82 -2.71 10.33
N THR A 43 13.17 -3.49 11.21
CA THR A 43 13.75 -4.70 11.81
C THR A 43 13.98 -5.77 10.75
N ILE A 44 13.00 -6.05 9.89
CA ILE A 44 13.14 -7.05 8.81
C ILE A 44 14.20 -6.61 7.79
N SER A 45 14.23 -5.32 7.43
CA SER A 45 15.25 -4.79 6.51
C SER A 45 16.65 -4.86 7.10
N ALA A 46 16.82 -4.55 8.40
CA ALA A 46 18.10 -4.68 9.10
C ALA A 46 18.55 -6.14 9.21
N PHE A 47 17.61 -7.05 9.52
CA PHE A 47 17.85 -8.48 9.54
C PHE A 47 18.32 -8.99 8.17
N ALA A 48 17.63 -8.60 7.09
CA ALA A 48 18.00 -8.99 5.73
C ALA A 48 19.40 -8.49 5.35
N ALA A 49 19.75 -7.25 5.72
CA ALA A 49 21.07 -6.69 5.49
C ALA A 49 22.17 -7.44 6.27
N ALA A 50 21.89 -7.80 7.52
CA ALA A 50 22.84 -8.55 8.36
C ALA A 50 23.08 -9.98 7.83
N ILE A 51 22.00 -10.69 7.43
CA ILE A 51 22.08 -12.01 6.78
C ILE A 51 22.82 -11.92 5.43
N GLY A 52 22.63 -10.82 4.69
CA GLY A 52 23.36 -10.53 3.44
C GLY A 52 24.78 -10.04 3.62
N GLN A 53 25.32 -10.07 4.87
CA GLN A 53 26.72 -9.72 5.20
C GLN A 53 27.11 -8.27 4.89
N ALA A 54 26.18 -7.31 5.07
CA ALA A 54 26.55 -5.91 5.03
C ALA A 54 27.45 -5.56 6.22
N GLU A 55 28.62 -4.92 5.97
CA GLU A 55 29.58 -4.54 7.01
C GLU A 55 29.03 -3.43 7.91
N THR A 56 28.20 -2.56 7.37
CA THR A 56 27.54 -1.51 8.12
C THR A 56 26.07 -1.42 7.75
N ILE A 57 25.22 -1.14 8.73
CA ILE A 57 23.77 -1.05 8.54
C ILE A 57 23.27 0.24 9.17
N THR A 58 22.46 1.01 8.45
CA THR A 58 21.72 2.15 8.96
C THR A 58 20.23 1.84 8.95
N VAL A 59 19.60 1.86 10.13
CA VAL A 59 18.15 1.75 10.28
C VAL A 59 17.54 3.14 10.32
N LEU A 60 16.62 3.43 9.43
CA LEU A 60 15.86 4.69 9.44
C LEU A 60 14.90 4.71 10.63
N PRO A 61 14.83 5.81 11.40
CA PRO A 61 13.83 5.97 12.44
C PRO A 61 12.39 5.85 11.91
N LEU A 62 11.49 5.33 12.72
CA LEU A 62 10.09 5.06 12.35
C LEU A 62 9.31 6.29 11.85
N ASP A 63 9.70 7.48 12.28
CA ASP A 63 9.09 8.77 11.95
C ASP A 63 9.80 9.52 10.79
N THR A 64 10.66 8.84 10.06
CA THR A 64 11.45 9.43 8.96
C THR A 64 10.58 10.07 7.87
N ALA A 65 9.38 9.52 7.58
CA ALA A 65 8.45 10.09 6.62
C ALA A 65 7.67 11.30 7.15
N ILE A 66 7.70 11.54 8.46
CA ILE A 66 6.92 12.60 9.12
C ILE A 66 7.76 13.87 9.30
N GLY A 67 9.00 13.71 9.77
CA GLY A 67 9.87 14.86 10.05
C GLY A 67 11.21 14.46 10.64
N LEU A 68 11.82 15.37 11.41
CA LEU A 68 13.05 15.08 12.14
C LEU A 68 12.76 14.10 13.29
N PRO A 69 13.52 13.00 13.39
CA PRO A 69 13.30 11.99 14.42
C PRO A 69 13.65 12.54 15.82
N ASP A 70 12.86 12.11 16.80
CA ASP A 70 13.13 12.44 18.20
C ASP A 70 14.18 11.49 18.84
N VAL A 71 14.48 11.70 20.11
CA VAL A 71 15.47 10.90 20.86
C VAL A 71 15.01 9.44 20.96
N LEU A 72 13.71 9.19 21.17
CA LEU A 72 13.18 7.84 21.32
C LEU A 72 13.29 7.06 20.01
N THR A 73 12.84 7.65 18.90
CA THR A 73 12.79 6.97 17.60
C THR A 73 14.22 6.68 17.06
N ARG A 74 15.17 7.59 17.29
CA ARG A 74 16.60 7.32 17.02
C ARG A 74 17.17 6.20 17.88
N ARG A 75 16.79 6.14 19.16
CA ARG A 75 17.19 5.06 20.07
C ARG A 75 16.65 3.72 19.63
N ILE A 76 15.36 3.65 19.22
CA ILE A 76 14.75 2.43 18.69
C ILE A 76 15.51 1.96 17.44
N ALA A 77 15.74 2.84 16.47
CA ALA A 77 16.46 2.51 15.23
C ALA A 77 17.86 1.94 15.49
N ARG A 78 18.61 2.55 16.42
CA ARG A 78 19.94 2.05 16.82
C ARG A 78 19.82 0.70 17.56
N ASN A 79 18.91 0.60 18.52
CA ASN A 79 18.80 -0.58 19.37
C ASN A 79 18.27 -1.80 18.59
N THR A 80 17.52 -1.62 17.50
CA THR A 80 17.14 -2.70 16.60
C THR A 80 18.35 -3.53 16.18
N GLN A 81 19.44 -2.89 15.81
CA GLN A 81 20.68 -3.57 15.42
C GLN A 81 21.35 -4.26 16.60
N VAL A 82 21.37 -3.61 17.77
CA VAL A 82 21.95 -4.18 19.00
C VAL A 82 21.21 -5.44 19.41
N VAL A 83 19.86 -5.42 19.39
CA VAL A 83 19.03 -6.60 19.71
C VAL A 83 19.27 -7.74 18.71
N LEU A 84 19.36 -7.42 17.41
CA LEU A 84 19.66 -8.42 16.39
C LEU A 84 21.05 -9.05 16.60
N ALA A 85 22.06 -8.27 16.96
CA ALA A 85 23.41 -8.76 17.16
C ALA A 85 23.56 -9.54 18.47
N GLU A 86 23.11 -8.98 19.60
CA GLU A 86 23.41 -9.48 20.94
C GLU A 86 22.38 -10.49 21.47
N GLU A 87 21.08 -10.28 21.19
CA GLU A 87 20.02 -11.16 21.67
C GLU A 87 19.64 -12.22 20.65
N SER A 88 19.53 -11.85 19.35
CA SER A 88 19.22 -12.80 18.28
C SER A 88 20.45 -13.51 17.73
N ASN A 89 21.65 -13.09 18.14
CA ASN A 89 22.93 -13.72 17.84
C ASN A 89 23.23 -13.90 16.32
N ILE A 90 22.73 -12.98 15.49
CA ILE A 90 22.82 -13.10 14.02
C ILE A 90 24.28 -13.06 13.53
N GLY A 91 25.14 -12.33 14.21
CA GLY A 91 26.55 -12.16 13.84
C GLY A 91 27.49 -13.28 14.33
N ARG A 92 26.99 -14.35 14.95
CA ARG A 92 27.85 -15.41 15.52
C ARG A 92 28.41 -16.39 14.50
N VAL A 93 27.85 -16.45 13.31
CA VAL A 93 28.33 -17.29 12.20
C VAL A 93 28.59 -16.42 10.98
N ASN A 94 29.61 -16.75 10.22
CA ASN A 94 29.84 -16.14 8.91
C ASN A 94 28.84 -16.75 7.93
N ASP A 95 28.28 -15.92 7.04
CA ASP A 95 27.32 -16.33 6.03
C ASP A 95 26.18 -17.21 6.56
N PRO A 96 25.32 -16.68 7.43
CA PRO A 96 24.26 -17.46 8.07
C PRO A 96 23.23 -18.04 7.09
N ALA A 97 23.14 -17.51 5.87
CA ALA A 97 22.28 -18.00 4.79
C ALA A 97 23.02 -18.89 3.79
N GLY A 98 24.34 -19.06 3.94
CA GLY A 98 25.17 -19.87 3.06
C GLY A 98 24.71 -21.32 2.99
N GLY A 99 24.60 -21.86 1.77
CA GLY A 99 24.12 -23.22 1.49
C GLY A 99 22.60 -23.41 1.59
N ALA A 100 21.82 -22.38 1.95
CA ALA A 100 20.36 -22.45 1.88
C ALA A 100 19.91 -22.45 0.41
N TRP A 101 19.37 -23.56 -0.07
CA TRP A 101 19.06 -23.76 -1.49
C TRP A 101 18.21 -22.66 -2.11
N PHE A 102 17.21 -22.18 -1.39
CA PHE A 102 16.36 -21.09 -1.86
C PHE A 102 17.16 -19.80 -2.04
N VAL A 103 17.97 -19.43 -1.04
CA VAL A 103 18.78 -18.18 -1.07
C VAL A 103 19.83 -18.25 -2.17
N GLU A 104 20.54 -19.38 -2.29
CA GLU A 104 21.55 -19.59 -3.33
C GLU A 104 20.93 -19.54 -4.74
N SER A 105 19.80 -20.24 -4.95
CA SER A 105 19.09 -20.25 -6.24
C SER A 105 18.60 -18.86 -6.62
N MET A 106 17.99 -18.13 -5.67
CA MET A 106 17.51 -16.77 -5.90
C MET A 106 18.65 -15.79 -6.17
N THR A 107 19.74 -15.88 -5.43
CA THR A 107 20.95 -15.07 -5.64
C THR A 107 21.50 -15.28 -7.03
N LYS A 108 21.60 -16.54 -7.49
CA LYS A 108 22.06 -16.88 -8.83
C LYS A 108 21.17 -16.25 -9.90
N GLN A 109 19.84 -16.45 -9.80
CA GLN A 109 18.88 -15.90 -10.77
C GLN A 109 18.91 -14.36 -10.82
N LEU A 110 19.04 -13.69 -9.67
CA LEU A 110 19.17 -12.24 -9.60
C LEU A 110 20.49 -11.78 -10.26
N CYS A 111 21.59 -12.49 -10.01
CA CYS A 111 22.88 -12.19 -10.64
C CYS A 111 22.83 -12.34 -12.17
N GLU A 112 22.21 -13.41 -12.68
CA GLU A 112 22.05 -13.64 -14.12
C GLU A 112 21.24 -12.50 -14.78
N LYS A 113 20.10 -12.14 -14.21
CA LYS A 113 19.26 -11.03 -14.72
C LYS A 113 19.95 -9.67 -14.64
N ALA A 114 20.63 -9.39 -13.53
CA ALA A 114 21.36 -8.14 -13.37
C ALA A 114 22.54 -8.04 -14.33
N TRP A 115 23.21 -9.14 -14.62
CA TRP A 115 24.30 -9.19 -15.60
C TRP A 115 23.82 -9.00 -17.02
N GLU A 116 22.69 -9.60 -17.37
CA GLU A 116 22.03 -9.40 -18.67
C GLU A 116 21.67 -7.91 -18.88
N LEU A 117 21.02 -7.28 -17.89
CA LEU A 117 20.67 -5.86 -17.94
C LEU A 117 21.91 -4.96 -18.03
N PHE A 118 22.95 -5.30 -17.24
CA PHE A 118 24.22 -4.59 -17.31
C PHE A 118 24.84 -4.67 -18.71
N GLY A 119 24.86 -5.85 -19.36
CA GLY A 119 25.35 -6.03 -20.71
C GLY A 119 24.62 -5.17 -21.73
N GLN A 120 23.29 -5.10 -21.66
CA GLN A 120 22.47 -4.24 -22.53
C GLN A 120 22.80 -2.75 -22.37
N LEU A 121 22.99 -2.30 -21.12
CA LEU A 121 23.32 -0.92 -20.80
C LEU A 121 24.78 -0.57 -21.16
N ASP A 122 25.70 -1.52 -20.99
CA ASP A 122 27.12 -1.34 -21.34
C ASP A 122 27.32 -1.25 -22.86
N GLU A 123 26.67 -2.13 -23.63
CA GLU A 123 26.70 -2.12 -25.08
C GLU A 123 26.21 -0.79 -25.67
N LYS A 124 25.16 -0.21 -25.09
CA LYS A 124 24.64 1.11 -25.49
C LYS A 124 25.47 2.26 -24.93
N GLY A 125 26.14 2.06 -23.83
CA GLY A 125 26.77 3.08 -22.98
C GLY A 125 25.81 3.70 -21.98
N MET A 126 26.11 3.63 -20.70
CA MET A 126 25.22 4.10 -19.61
C MET A 126 24.81 5.57 -19.77
N ALA A 127 25.75 6.46 -20.12
CA ALA A 127 25.45 7.88 -20.32
C ALA A 127 24.48 8.10 -21.49
N ALA A 128 24.62 7.36 -22.58
CA ALA A 128 23.70 7.41 -23.72
C ALA A 128 22.31 6.87 -23.35
N ALA A 129 22.23 5.75 -22.61
CA ALA A 129 20.98 5.17 -22.16
C ALA A 129 20.20 6.06 -21.16
N ILE A 130 20.90 6.87 -20.39
CA ILE A 130 20.28 7.90 -19.54
C ILE A 130 19.79 9.09 -20.40
N ALA A 131 20.64 9.59 -21.30
CA ALA A 131 20.35 10.78 -22.10
C ALA A 131 19.18 10.58 -23.07
N ASP A 132 19.04 9.40 -23.66
CA ASP A 132 17.97 9.08 -24.62
C ASP A 132 16.66 8.58 -23.97
N GLY A 133 16.64 8.47 -22.63
CA GLY A 133 15.45 8.07 -21.88
C GLY A 133 15.21 6.55 -21.76
N THR A 134 16.12 5.70 -22.24
CA THR A 134 15.99 4.23 -22.12
C THR A 134 15.83 3.79 -20.67
N VAL A 135 16.70 4.29 -19.76
CA VAL A 135 16.62 3.98 -18.34
C VAL A 135 15.33 4.51 -17.72
N ALA A 136 14.92 5.73 -18.09
CA ALA A 136 13.67 6.33 -17.60
C ALA A 136 12.44 5.53 -18.03
N ALA A 137 12.41 5.01 -19.26
CA ALA A 137 11.32 4.17 -19.77
C ALA A 137 11.22 2.84 -19.00
N GLN A 138 12.32 2.17 -18.76
CA GLN A 138 12.36 0.92 -17.97
C GLN A 138 11.88 1.16 -16.51
N LEU A 139 12.33 2.24 -15.89
CA LEU A 139 11.90 2.61 -14.53
C LEU A 139 10.40 2.95 -14.48
N LYS A 140 9.88 3.61 -15.52
CA LYS A 140 8.46 3.93 -15.64
C LYS A 140 7.62 2.66 -15.71
N GLU A 141 7.98 1.70 -16.55
CA GLU A 141 7.29 0.41 -16.68
C GLU A 141 7.23 -0.34 -15.33
N ILE A 142 8.36 -0.42 -14.62
CA ILE A 142 8.43 -1.05 -13.30
C ILE A 142 7.55 -0.32 -12.28
N ASN A 143 7.56 1.02 -12.30
CA ASN A 143 6.72 1.80 -11.41
C ASN A 143 5.22 1.64 -11.70
N GLU A 144 4.81 1.58 -12.96
CA GLU A 144 3.41 1.34 -13.35
C GLU A 144 2.93 -0.05 -12.90
N ALA A 145 3.75 -1.07 -13.13
CA ALA A 145 3.47 -2.42 -12.66
C ALA A 145 3.33 -2.47 -11.12
N ARG A 146 4.23 -1.80 -10.39
CA ARG A 146 4.18 -1.71 -8.93
C ARG A 146 2.97 -0.92 -8.45
N ALA A 147 2.66 0.21 -9.07
CA ALA A 147 1.47 1.02 -8.75
C ALA A 147 0.18 0.21 -8.91
N LYS A 148 0.08 -0.64 -9.93
CA LYS A 148 -1.04 -1.56 -10.12
C LYS A 148 -1.14 -2.59 -8.99
N LEU A 149 -0.01 -3.14 -8.52
CA LEU A 149 0.00 -4.08 -7.40
C LEU A 149 -0.43 -3.40 -6.09
N LEU A 150 0.00 -2.17 -5.85
CA LEU A 150 -0.42 -1.36 -4.70
C LEU A 150 -1.92 -1.03 -4.79
N ALA A 151 -2.37 -0.52 -5.92
CA ALA A 151 -3.76 -0.12 -6.14
C ALA A 151 -4.75 -1.30 -6.01
N THR A 152 -4.35 -2.51 -6.38
CA THR A 152 -5.15 -3.73 -6.23
C THR A 152 -4.91 -4.46 -4.90
N ARG A 153 -4.09 -3.89 -4.00
CA ARG A 153 -3.67 -4.47 -2.72
C ARG A 153 -3.02 -5.86 -2.83
N LYS A 154 -2.54 -6.25 -4.02
CA LYS A 154 -1.69 -7.44 -4.22
C LYS A 154 -0.31 -7.26 -3.59
N LEU A 155 0.12 -6.01 -3.42
CA LEU A 155 1.24 -5.60 -2.57
C LEU A 155 0.66 -4.84 -1.36
N PRO A 156 0.23 -5.55 -0.29
CA PRO A 156 -0.44 -4.93 0.84
C PRO A 156 0.54 -4.16 1.73
N LEU A 157 0.08 -3.03 2.25
CA LEU A 157 0.81 -2.21 3.22
C LEU A 157 0.02 -2.19 4.53
N THR A 158 0.47 -2.97 5.52
CA THR A 158 -0.15 -3.03 6.85
C THR A 158 -0.19 -1.64 7.49
N GLY A 159 -1.35 -1.26 8.03
CA GLY A 159 -1.60 0.06 8.61
C GLY A 159 -1.96 1.14 7.58
N VAL A 160 -1.79 0.87 6.29
CA VAL A 160 -2.08 1.83 5.20
C VAL A 160 -3.16 1.30 4.27
N SER A 161 -2.85 0.33 3.38
CA SER A 161 -3.82 -0.24 2.46
C SER A 161 -4.55 -1.48 3.03
N MET A 162 -4.01 -2.05 4.11
CA MET A 162 -4.62 -3.12 4.89
C MET A 162 -4.66 -2.74 6.35
N PHE A 163 -5.79 -2.94 7.00
CA PHE A 163 -6.02 -2.61 8.42
C PHE A 163 -5.72 -1.14 8.76
N PRO A 164 -6.24 -0.17 7.97
CA PRO A 164 -5.97 1.25 8.24
C PRO A 164 -6.61 1.69 9.54
N ASN A 165 -5.88 2.47 10.33
CA ASN A 165 -6.43 3.17 11.49
C ASN A 165 -6.81 4.60 11.09
N HIS A 166 -8.03 4.80 10.60
CA HIS A 166 -8.50 6.12 10.15
C HIS A 166 -8.70 7.13 11.29
N LEU A 167 -8.73 6.66 12.54
CA LEU A 167 -8.81 7.49 13.77
C LEU A 167 -7.45 7.74 14.41
N GLU A 168 -6.37 7.39 13.73
CA GLU A 168 -5.02 7.58 14.24
C GLU A 168 -4.73 9.06 14.53
N LYS A 169 -4.13 9.29 15.70
CA LYS A 169 -3.57 10.61 16.01
C LYS A 169 -2.20 10.73 15.35
N ALA A 170 -2.11 11.65 14.38
CA ALA A 170 -0.87 11.88 13.68
C ALA A 170 0.27 12.25 14.63
N LEU A 171 1.43 11.63 14.43
CA LEU A 171 2.65 12.02 15.13
C LEU A 171 3.11 13.40 14.62
N VAL A 172 3.38 14.31 15.55
CA VAL A 172 3.91 15.63 15.23
C VAL A 172 5.43 15.63 15.39
N ARG A 173 6.15 16.09 14.36
CA ARG A 173 7.62 16.20 14.35
C ARG A 173 8.05 17.54 13.79
N ALA A 174 9.23 17.99 14.18
CA ALA A 174 9.85 19.16 13.57
C ALA A 174 10.05 18.90 12.06
N PRO A 175 9.73 19.85 11.19
CA PRO A 175 9.86 19.65 9.75
C PRO A 175 11.33 19.45 9.34
N ARG A 176 11.56 18.61 8.35
CA ARG A 176 12.89 18.52 7.73
C ARG A 176 13.18 19.76 6.92
N PRO A 177 14.45 20.19 6.86
CA PRO A 177 14.87 21.18 5.88
C PRO A 177 14.48 20.71 4.46
N LYS A 178 14.01 21.63 3.64
CA LYS A 178 13.72 21.31 2.23
C LYS A 178 15.00 20.83 1.54
N ALA A 179 14.98 19.64 1.00
CA ALA A 179 16.08 19.15 0.19
C ALA A 179 16.22 20.02 -1.08
N PRO A 180 17.43 20.33 -1.53
CA PRO A 180 17.62 20.99 -2.81
C PRO A 180 17.06 20.11 -3.94
N LYS A 181 16.47 20.74 -4.95
CA LYS A 181 16.00 20.02 -6.16
C LYS A 181 17.20 19.65 -7.00
N LEU A 182 17.76 18.49 -6.79
CA LEU A 182 18.97 18.02 -7.46
C LEU A 182 18.66 17.33 -8.79
N GLY A 183 17.51 17.25 -9.28
CA GLY A 183 17.18 16.44 -10.47
C GLY A 183 17.44 14.93 -10.23
N GLY A 184 17.29 14.11 -11.27
CA GLY A 184 17.50 12.66 -11.18
C GLY A 184 16.20 11.91 -10.89
N ILE A 185 16.34 10.68 -10.37
CA ILE A 185 15.21 9.78 -10.10
C ILE A 185 14.50 10.24 -8.81
N PRO A 186 13.20 10.56 -8.85
CA PRO A 186 12.48 11.00 -7.67
C PRO A 186 12.34 9.86 -6.65
N PHE A 187 12.45 10.21 -5.37
CA PHE A 187 12.10 9.29 -4.30
C PHE A 187 10.57 9.16 -4.19
N VAL A 188 10.08 7.93 -4.28
CA VAL A 188 8.66 7.61 -4.14
C VAL A 188 8.50 6.61 -3.01
N ARG A 189 7.55 6.83 -2.09
CA ARG A 189 7.15 5.88 -1.05
C ARG A 189 5.91 5.11 -1.52
N ASP A 190 5.86 3.81 -1.26
CA ASP A 190 4.74 2.95 -1.67
C ASP A 190 3.41 3.38 -1.03
N SER A 191 3.48 3.96 0.17
CA SER A 191 2.31 4.46 0.91
C SER A 191 1.77 5.80 0.41
N GLN A 192 2.55 6.56 -0.36
CA GLN A 192 2.26 7.95 -0.68
C GLN A 192 0.90 8.13 -1.35
N ILE A 193 0.54 7.27 -2.29
CA ILE A 193 -0.74 7.35 -3.01
C ILE A 193 -1.95 7.27 -2.07
N PHE A 194 -1.87 6.48 -1.01
CA PHE A 194 -2.93 6.35 -0.01
C PHE A 194 -2.91 7.50 1.00
N GLU A 195 -1.71 7.96 1.35
CA GLU A 195 -1.52 9.11 2.23
C GLU A 195 -2.06 10.40 1.59
N ASP A 196 -1.87 10.58 0.27
CA ASP A 196 -2.40 11.72 -0.49
C ASP A 196 -3.94 11.69 -0.53
N LEU A 197 -4.57 10.51 -0.67
CA LEU A 197 -6.02 10.34 -0.57
C LEU A 197 -6.55 10.73 0.82
N ARG A 198 -5.86 10.29 1.89
CA ARG A 198 -6.23 10.67 3.26
C ARG A 198 -6.05 12.15 3.54
N ASP A 199 -5.01 12.77 2.98
CA ASP A 199 -4.82 14.21 3.09
C ASP A 199 -5.94 14.98 2.39
N ARG A 200 -6.36 14.52 1.22
CA ARG A 200 -7.51 15.04 0.52
C ARG A 200 -8.79 14.91 1.35
N SER A 201 -9.07 13.72 1.90
CA SER A 201 -10.21 13.50 2.81
C SER A 201 -10.21 14.41 4.03
N LYS A 202 -9.04 14.65 4.62
CA LYS A 202 -8.88 15.54 5.79
C LYS A 202 -9.04 17.00 5.45
N ALA A 203 -8.75 17.41 4.21
CA ALA A 203 -8.86 18.78 3.73
C ALA A 203 -10.30 19.15 3.29
N ALA A 204 -11.17 18.16 3.11
CA ALA A 204 -12.56 18.39 2.71
C ALA A 204 -13.34 19.17 3.78
N GLU A 205 -14.22 20.08 3.37
CA GLU A 205 -15.05 20.90 4.28
C GLU A 205 -15.95 20.04 5.18
N LYS A 206 -16.47 18.93 4.62
CA LYS A 206 -17.24 17.94 5.37
C LYS A 206 -16.45 16.64 5.37
N THR A 207 -16.52 15.89 6.46
CA THR A 207 -15.91 14.56 6.54
C THR A 207 -16.51 13.65 5.46
N PRO A 208 -15.73 13.22 4.46
CA PRO A 208 -16.22 12.31 3.43
C PRO A 208 -16.82 11.06 4.06
N THR A 209 -18.07 10.76 3.76
CA THR A 209 -18.80 9.67 4.43
C THR A 209 -19.57 8.85 3.40
N VAL A 210 -19.60 7.54 3.57
CA VAL A 210 -20.35 6.58 2.74
C VAL A 210 -21.28 5.77 3.63
N LEU A 211 -22.53 5.58 3.19
CA LEU A 211 -23.47 4.69 3.87
C LEU A 211 -23.17 3.23 3.52
N LEU A 212 -23.03 2.38 4.52
CA LEU A 212 -23.06 0.93 4.37
C LEU A 212 -24.46 0.43 4.70
N ALA A 213 -25.24 0.13 3.67
CA ALA A 213 -26.58 -0.44 3.80
C ALA A 213 -26.45 -1.96 4.03
N CYS A 214 -26.49 -2.35 5.29
CA CYS A 214 -26.27 -3.71 5.76
C CYS A 214 -27.60 -4.46 5.85
N LEU A 215 -27.90 -5.32 4.84
CA LEU A 215 -29.18 -6.01 4.75
C LEU A 215 -29.14 -7.31 5.54
N GLY A 216 -30.20 -7.53 6.35
CA GLY A 216 -30.38 -8.74 7.16
C GLY A 216 -29.77 -8.66 8.55
N THR A 217 -29.15 -9.72 8.99
CA THR A 217 -28.49 -9.82 10.28
C THR A 217 -26.97 -9.71 10.14
N ARG A 218 -26.27 -9.46 11.26
CA ARG A 218 -24.80 -9.37 11.25
C ARG A 218 -24.13 -10.64 10.68
N ARG A 219 -24.76 -11.79 10.77
CA ARG A 219 -24.30 -13.03 10.13
C ARG A 219 -24.35 -12.94 8.60
N ASP A 220 -25.31 -12.20 8.05
CA ASP A 220 -25.50 -12.06 6.60
C ASP A 220 -24.53 -11.05 5.99
N PHE A 221 -24.28 -9.94 6.67
CA PHE A 221 -23.53 -8.81 6.10
C PHE A 221 -22.13 -8.61 6.70
N GLY A 222 -21.83 -9.10 7.92
CA GLY A 222 -20.64 -8.67 8.69
C GLY A 222 -19.29 -8.84 7.97
N GLY A 223 -19.13 -9.89 7.16
CA GLY A 223 -17.89 -10.08 6.38
C GLY A 223 -17.73 -9.02 5.27
N ARG A 224 -18.82 -8.69 4.57
CA ARG A 224 -18.79 -7.69 3.48
C ARG A 224 -18.80 -6.27 4.01
N GLU A 225 -19.48 -6.01 5.09
CA GLU A 225 -19.45 -4.74 5.82
C GLU A 225 -18.01 -4.44 6.27
N GLY A 226 -17.38 -5.37 7.00
CA GLY A 226 -16.02 -5.18 7.49
C GLY A 226 -14.99 -5.00 6.37
N PHE A 227 -15.12 -5.74 5.26
CA PHE A 227 -14.28 -5.56 4.08
C PHE A 227 -14.47 -4.18 3.45
N THR A 228 -15.73 -3.76 3.24
CA THR A 228 -16.06 -2.48 2.59
C THR A 228 -15.66 -1.29 3.45
N SER A 229 -15.97 -1.35 4.75
CA SER A 229 -15.56 -0.32 5.71
C SER A 229 -14.03 -0.15 5.73
N ASN A 230 -13.29 -1.26 5.84
CA ASN A 230 -11.84 -1.24 5.80
C ASN A 230 -11.33 -0.59 4.50
N LEU A 231 -11.96 -0.87 3.35
CA LEU A 231 -11.57 -0.36 2.04
C LEU A 231 -11.74 1.16 1.96
N TYR A 232 -12.87 1.72 2.41
CA TYR A 232 -13.08 3.18 2.42
C TYR A 232 -12.19 3.90 3.42
N HIS A 233 -11.91 3.28 4.57
CA HIS A 233 -10.97 3.82 5.56
C HIS A 233 -9.53 3.93 5.02
N VAL A 234 -9.14 3.16 4.01
CA VAL A 234 -7.85 3.33 3.32
C VAL A 234 -7.69 4.74 2.77
N GLY A 235 -8.75 5.34 2.23
CA GLY A 235 -8.76 6.72 1.74
C GLY A 235 -9.13 7.77 2.78
N GLY A 236 -9.31 7.37 4.05
CA GLY A 236 -9.77 8.29 5.10
C GLY A 236 -11.26 8.64 5.01
N ILE A 237 -12.03 7.92 4.19
CA ILE A 237 -13.48 8.10 4.04
C ILE A 237 -14.18 7.38 5.18
N ASN A 238 -15.03 8.09 5.92
CA ASN A 238 -15.80 7.53 7.01
C ASN A 238 -16.93 6.63 6.50
N THR A 239 -17.38 5.67 7.32
CA THR A 239 -18.50 4.81 7.00
C THR A 239 -19.56 4.86 8.09
N VAL A 240 -20.81 5.03 7.69
CA VAL A 240 -21.98 4.94 8.57
C VAL A 240 -22.74 3.65 8.24
N ILE A 241 -23.05 2.88 9.26
CA ILE A 241 -23.71 1.58 9.12
C ILE A 241 -25.19 1.72 9.45
N ALA A 242 -26.06 1.28 8.56
CA ALA A 242 -27.48 1.06 8.84
C ALA A 242 -27.83 -0.41 8.61
N GLU A 243 -28.63 -0.98 9.51
CA GLU A 243 -28.99 -2.41 9.49
C GLU A 243 -30.49 -2.60 9.33
N GLY A 244 -30.89 -3.60 8.54
CA GLY A 244 -32.30 -3.96 8.38
C GLY A 244 -32.61 -4.58 7.02
N THR A 245 -33.90 -4.61 6.67
CA THR A 245 -34.38 -5.06 5.34
C THR A 245 -35.41 -4.10 4.74
N ASN A 246 -35.92 -3.13 5.55
CA ASN A 246 -36.84 -2.12 5.07
C ASN A 246 -36.06 -0.98 4.37
N PRO A 247 -36.36 -0.68 3.10
CA PRO A 247 -35.70 0.40 2.35
C PRO A 247 -35.72 1.78 3.04
N GLU A 248 -36.80 2.13 3.75
CA GLU A 248 -36.95 3.42 4.43
C GLU A 248 -35.87 3.65 5.49
N VAL A 249 -35.40 2.60 6.16
CA VAL A 249 -34.32 2.67 7.15
C VAL A 249 -33.03 3.18 6.53
N PHE A 250 -32.70 2.70 5.35
CA PHE A 250 -31.49 3.07 4.63
C PHE A 250 -31.58 4.46 4.03
N VAL A 251 -32.73 4.84 3.50
CA VAL A 251 -33.00 6.20 2.99
C VAL A 251 -32.84 7.22 4.12
N LYS A 252 -33.45 6.96 5.28
CA LYS A 252 -33.33 7.83 6.44
C LYS A 252 -31.87 7.93 6.92
N ALA A 253 -31.16 6.80 7.01
CA ALA A 253 -29.76 6.77 7.42
C ALA A 253 -28.84 7.55 6.45
N MET A 254 -29.10 7.46 5.14
CA MET A 254 -28.38 8.21 4.11
C MET A 254 -28.55 9.72 4.30
N GLN A 255 -29.78 10.17 4.54
CA GLN A 255 -30.11 11.58 4.79
C GLN A 255 -29.48 12.09 6.10
N GLU A 256 -29.57 11.30 7.18
CA GLU A 256 -28.98 11.65 8.48
C GLU A 256 -27.43 11.70 8.42
N ALA A 257 -26.83 10.83 7.63
CA ALA A 257 -25.37 10.84 7.39
C ALA A 257 -24.92 11.99 6.48
N GLY A 258 -25.85 12.64 5.77
CA GLY A 258 -25.56 13.72 4.83
C GLY A 258 -24.67 13.29 3.67
N THR A 259 -24.87 12.04 3.21
CA THR A 259 -24.16 11.46 2.05
C THR A 259 -25.15 11.03 0.98
N ASP A 260 -24.69 10.99 -0.25
CA ASP A 260 -25.42 10.49 -1.43
C ASP A 260 -24.76 9.25 -2.06
N ILE A 261 -23.80 8.65 -1.34
CA ILE A 261 -23.11 7.44 -1.75
C ILE A 261 -23.43 6.30 -0.78
N ALA A 262 -23.91 5.18 -1.31
CA ALA A 262 -24.26 4.00 -0.53
C ALA A 262 -23.64 2.71 -1.10
N VAL A 263 -23.32 1.77 -0.21
CA VAL A 263 -22.87 0.42 -0.59
C VAL A 263 -23.73 -0.59 0.12
N LEU A 264 -24.37 -1.48 -0.65
CA LEU A 264 -25.12 -2.59 -0.12
C LEU A 264 -24.15 -3.69 0.36
N CYS A 265 -24.35 -4.17 1.59
CA CYS A 265 -23.55 -5.23 2.19
C CYS A 265 -24.47 -6.33 2.71
N SER A 266 -24.40 -7.55 2.12
CA SER A 266 -25.14 -8.71 2.62
C SER A 266 -24.68 -10.02 1.97
N SER A 267 -25.33 -11.13 2.32
CA SER A 267 -25.22 -12.42 1.65
C SER A 267 -26.02 -12.45 0.34
N ALA A 268 -25.64 -13.31 -0.59
CA ALA A 268 -26.35 -13.48 -1.87
C ALA A 268 -27.84 -13.79 -1.69
N LYS A 269 -28.20 -14.59 -0.67
CA LYS A 269 -29.61 -14.93 -0.35
C LYS A 269 -30.42 -13.69 0.01
N VAL A 270 -29.89 -12.83 0.83
CA VAL A 270 -30.57 -11.61 1.30
C VAL A 270 -30.62 -10.56 0.19
N TYR A 271 -29.56 -10.46 -0.62
CA TYR A 271 -29.54 -9.60 -1.79
C TYR A 271 -30.63 -9.95 -2.78
N ALA A 272 -30.82 -11.24 -3.11
CA ALA A 272 -31.88 -11.70 -4.02
C ALA A 272 -33.27 -11.36 -3.51
N ALA A 273 -33.47 -11.31 -2.18
CA ALA A 273 -34.77 -11.01 -1.57
C ALA A 273 -35.07 -9.51 -1.43
N HIS A 274 -34.07 -8.70 -1.12
CA HIS A 274 -34.28 -7.31 -0.68
C HIS A 274 -33.40 -6.29 -1.42
N GLY A 275 -32.26 -6.72 -2.01
CA GLY A 275 -31.23 -5.83 -2.50
C GLY A 275 -31.71 -4.85 -3.57
N LEU A 276 -32.47 -5.33 -4.55
CA LEU A 276 -32.96 -4.49 -5.64
C LEU A 276 -33.96 -3.43 -5.14
N ALA A 277 -34.83 -3.77 -4.21
CA ALA A 277 -35.80 -2.83 -3.62
C ALA A 277 -35.08 -1.72 -2.83
N VAL A 278 -34.03 -2.09 -2.07
CA VAL A 278 -33.25 -1.11 -1.32
C VAL A 278 -32.46 -0.21 -2.27
N ALA A 279 -31.83 -0.76 -3.32
CA ALA A 279 -31.09 0.03 -4.30
C ALA A 279 -32.01 1.04 -5.03
N LYS A 280 -33.21 0.62 -5.45
CA LYS A 280 -34.22 1.49 -6.07
C LYS A 280 -34.61 2.63 -5.13
N ALA A 281 -34.93 2.34 -3.88
CA ALA A 281 -35.33 3.35 -2.91
C ALA A 281 -34.21 4.38 -2.62
N LEU A 282 -32.96 3.93 -2.54
CA LEU A 282 -31.81 4.84 -2.39
C LEU A 282 -31.65 5.74 -3.60
N LYS A 283 -31.78 5.22 -4.83
CA LYS A 283 -31.72 6.01 -6.07
C LYS A 283 -32.87 7.02 -6.15
N GLU A 284 -34.10 6.61 -5.84
CA GLU A 284 -35.29 7.48 -5.79
C GLU A 284 -35.15 8.58 -4.74
N ALA A 285 -34.44 8.31 -3.63
CA ALA A 285 -34.13 9.28 -2.59
C ALA A 285 -32.95 10.21 -2.93
N GLY A 286 -32.37 10.09 -4.12
CA GLY A 286 -31.31 10.99 -4.61
C GLY A 286 -29.89 10.46 -4.43
N ALA A 287 -29.68 9.17 -4.15
CA ALA A 287 -28.33 8.62 -4.12
C ALA A 287 -27.62 8.81 -5.47
N GLN A 288 -26.52 9.54 -5.47
CA GLN A 288 -25.69 9.76 -6.64
C GLN A 288 -25.02 8.43 -7.07
N GLU A 289 -24.58 7.65 -6.07
CA GLU A 289 -23.95 6.37 -6.32
C GLU A 289 -24.44 5.28 -5.36
N VAL A 290 -24.82 4.14 -5.93
CA VAL A 290 -25.15 2.91 -5.19
C VAL A 290 -24.28 1.77 -5.70
N ARG A 291 -23.47 1.18 -4.83
CA ARG A 291 -22.59 0.04 -5.13
C ARG A 291 -23.05 -1.22 -4.41
N LEU A 292 -22.56 -2.36 -4.88
CA LEU A 292 -22.79 -3.67 -4.27
C LEU A 292 -21.48 -4.29 -3.78
N ALA A 293 -21.38 -4.67 -2.52
CA ALA A 293 -20.28 -5.48 -2.03
C ALA A 293 -20.46 -6.94 -2.44
N GLY A 294 -19.89 -7.33 -3.58
CA GLY A 294 -20.02 -8.67 -4.15
C GLY A 294 -20.22 -8.66 -5.67
N GLN A 295 -20.86 -9.68 -6.20
CA GLN A 295 -21.11 -9.83 -7.62
C GLN A 295 -22.53 -9.36 -7.97
N LEU A 296 -22.70 -8.59 -9.04
CA LEU A 296 -24.00 -8.02 -9.45
C LEU A 296 -25.09 -9.07 -9.63
N LYS A 297 -24.75 -10.26 -10.13
CA LYS A 297 -25.67 -11.38 -10.30
C LYS A 297 -26.32 -11.86 -8.98
N GLU A 298 -25.77 -11.50 -7.82
CA GLU A 298 -26.32 -11.89 -6.53
C GLU A 298 -27.58 -11.12 -6.14
N LEU A 299 -27.86 -10.00 -6.81
CA LEU A 299 -29.09 -9.23 -6.60
C LEU A 299 -30.36 -9.95 -7.15
N GLY A 300 -30.18 -10.89 -8.08
CA GLY A 300 -31.29 -11.38 -8.86
C GLY A 300 -31.88 -10.30 -9.79
N GLY A 301 -32.96 -10.60 -10.50
CA GLY A 301 -33.50 -9.66 -11.47
C GLY A 301 -32.80 -9.70 -12.82
N ASP A 302 -33.27 -8.85 -13.74
CA ASP A 302 -32.67 -8.70 -15.06
C ASP A 302 -31.49 -7.75 -15.04
N GLU A 303 -30.53 -7.94 -15.93
CA GLU A 303 -29.30 -7.13 -16.03
C GLU A 303 -29.63 -5.64 -16.24
N ALA A 304 -30.69 -5.33 -16.98
CA ALA A 304 -31.15 -3.97 -17.21
C ALA A 304 -31.67 -3.30 -15.93
N GLU A 305 -32.43 -4.02 -15.12
CA GLU A 305 -32.92 -3.52 -13.83
C GLU A 305 -31.80 -3.27 -12.84
N VAL A 306 -30.83 -4.20 -12.77
CA VAL A 306 -29.67 -4.07 -11.89
C VAL A 306 -28.79 -2.88 -12.31
N SER A 307 -28.51 -2.74 -13.61
CA SER A 307 -27.68 -1.66 -14.15
C SER A 307 -28.33 -0.27 -14.02
N ALA A 308 -29.66 -0.21 -13.89
CA ALA A 308 -30.38 1.04 -13.68
C ALA A 308 -30.20 1.61 -12.25
N VAL A 309 -29.86 0.77 -11.27
CA VAL A 309 -29.83 1.17 -9.85
C VAL A 309 -28.50 0.90 -9.14
N ILE A 310 -27.60 0.13 -9.76
CA ILE A 310 -26.28 -0.16 -9.23
C ILE A 310 -25.22 0.38 -10.19
N ASP A 311 -24.41 1.31 -9.70
CA ASP A 311 -23.34 1.97 -10.48
C ASP A 311 -22.04 1.16 -10.53
N GLY A 312 -21.91 0.13 -9.71
CA GLY A 312 -20.75 -0.73 -9.69
C GLY A 312 -20.69 -1.64 -8.49
N ASN A 313 -19.64 -2.40 -8.41
CA ASN A 313 -19.44 -3.33 -7.29
C ASN A 313 -18.12 -3.09 -6.57
N VAL A 314 -18.04 -3.63 -5.35
CA VAL A 314 -16.86 -3.61 -4.48
C VAL A 314 -16.43 -5.05 -4.23
N PHE A 315 -15.17 -5.39 -4.57
CA PHE A 315 -14.66 -6.74 -4.48
C PHE A 315 -13.15 -6.76 -4.25
N ASP A 316 -12.62 -7.89 -3.82
CA ASP A 316 -11.19 -8.06 -3.59
C ASP A 316 -10.41 -8.09 -4.92
N GLY A 317 -9.30 -7.35 -4.97
CA GLY A 317 -8.46 -7.21 -6.17
C GLY A 317 -8.90 -6.12 -7.15
N MET A 318 -9.96 -5.36 -6.83
CA MET A 318 -10.31 -4.15 -7.60
C MET A 318 -9.25 -3.06 -7.44
N ASN A 319 -9.28 -2.05 -8.32
CA ASN A 319 -8.46 -0.85 -8.18
C ASN A 319 -9.04 0.07 -7.09
N VAL A 320 -8.49 -0.07 -5.87
CA VAL A 320 -8.94 0.68 -4.69
C VAL A 320 -8.65 2.19 -4.82
N VAL A 321 -7.54 2.54 -5.44
CA VAL A 321 -7.17 3.96 -5.63
C VAL A 321 -8.18 4.67 -6.54
N GLU A 322 -8.59 4.02 -7.62
CA GLU A 322 -9.60 4.55 -8.54
C GLU A 322 -10.96 4.70 -7.86
N LEU A 323 -11.39 3.67 -7.11
CA LEU A 323 -12.62 3.73 -6.33
C LEU A 323 -12.61 4.91 -5.36
N LEU A 324 -11.57 5.03 -4.53
CA LEU A 324 -11.48 6.07 -3.52
C LEU A 324 -11.38 7.47 -4.12
N THR A 325 -10.62 7.62 -5.22
CA THR A 325 -10.53 8.89 -5.95
C THR A 325 -11.90 9.30 -6.49
N SER A 326 -12.59 8.39 -7.20
CA SER A 326 -13.91 8.69 -7.76
C SER A 326 -14.97 8.97 -6.68
N THR A 327 -14.88 8.31 -5.53
CA THR A 327 -15.75 8.57 -4.38
C THR A 327 -15.51 9.98 -3.82
N LEU A 328 -14.24 10.37 -3.63
CA LEU A 328 -13.91 11.71 -3.15
C LEU A 328 -14.32 12.79 -4.16
N ASP A 329 -14.11 12.57 -5.47
CA ASP A 329 -14.55 13.50 -6.52
C ASP A 329 -16.05 13.81 -6.44
N LYS A 330 -16.86 12.80 -6.12
CA LYS A 330 -18.32 12.94 -5.99
C LYS A 330 -18.74 13.61 -4.68
N LEU A 331 -18.06 13.30 -3.58
CA LEU A 331 -18.39 13.88 -2.26
C LEU A 331 -17.93 15.33 -2.10
N GLU A 332 -17.05 15.82 -2.98
CA GLU A 332 -16.56 17.20 -3.01
C GLU A 332 -17.28 18.07 -4.04
N ALA A 333 -18.08 17.46 -4.97
CA ALA A 333 -18.83 18.15 -6.00
C ALA A 333 -20.14 18.73 -5.46
#